data_2315db2d2dd5970689d2440dbee76c9c
#
_entry.id   2315db2d2dd5970689d2440dbee76c9c
#
_cell.length_a   1.000
_cell.length_b   1.000
_cell.length_c   1.000
_cell.angle_alpha   90.00
_cell.angle_beta   90.00
_cell.angle_gamma   90.00
#
_symmetry.space_group_name_H-M   'P 1'
#
loop_
_entity.id
_entity.type
_entity.pdbx_description
1 polymer ?
#
loop_
_entity_poly.entity_id
_entity_poly.type
_entity_poly.pdbx_seq_one_letter_code
_entity_poly.pdbx_strand_id
1 'polypeptide(L)'
;MSRHDILVFSSDPLAAALLGAAIELAGHAPSFVQSDETARDALLRVRPRLVVIDCDHVEACTDAFIGPALMTGSRVLLFRSRRTQRDAGELASRLGLPVVDMPTKHETLTKLLRELTD
;
A
#
# COMPACT_ATOMS: atom_id res chain seq x y z
N MET A 1 1.65 -3.70 21.52
CA MET A 1 1.21 -3.61 20.12
C MET A 1 2.10 -4.47 19.25
N SER A 2 1.49 -5.22 18.35
CA SER A 2 2.24 -6.08 17.43
C SER A 2 2.86 -5.26 16.31
N ARG A 3 4.10 -5.57 15.97
CA ARG A 3 4.75 -5.03 14.79
C ARG A 3 4.33 -5.87 13.59
N HIS A 4 3.91 -5.21 12.52
CA HIS A 4 3.48 -5.87 11.29
C HIS A 4 4.36 -5.48 10.12
N ASP A 5 4.50 -6.38 9.17
CA ASP A 5 5.08 -6.06 7.88
C ASP A 5 4.01 -5.43 6.99
N ILE A 6 4.34 -4.30 6.39
CA ILE A 6 3.47 -3.59 5.48
C ILE A 6 4.12 -3.62 4.11
N LEU A 7 3.45 -4.23 3.14
CA LEU A 7 3.97 -4.38 1.78
C LEU A 7 3.66 -3.14 0.96
N VAL A 8 4.67 -2.56 0.32
CA VAL A 8 4.55 -1.33 -0.46
C VAL A 8 4.83 -1.60 -1.93
N PHE A 9 3.89 -1.21 -2.79
CA PHE A 9 4.06 -1.21 -4.24
C PHE A 9 4.10 0.24 -4.72
N SER A 10 5.27 0.71 -5.12
CA SER A 10 5.44 2.08 -5.60
C SER A 10 6.36 2.10 -6.82
N SER A 11 5.96 2.87 -7.83
CA SER A 11 6.79 3.17 -8.99
C SER A 11 7.59 4.45 -8.81
N ASP A 12 7.38 5.18 -7.72
CA ASP A 12 8.05 6.44 -7.42
C ASP A 12 8.96 6.26 -6.20
N PRO A 13 10.31 6.34 -6.37
CA PRO A 13 11.24 6.16 -5.26
C PRO A 13 11.04 7.14 -4.10
N LEU A 14 10.64 8.39 -4.39
CA LEU A 14 10.40 9.37 -3.34
C LEU A 14 9.18 9.00 -2.50
N ALA A 15 8.08 8.61 -3.16
CA ALA A 15 6.88 8.17 -2.45
C ALA A 15 7.19 6.92 -1.61
N ALA A 16 7.96 5.98 -2.16
CA ALA A 16 8.37 4.78 -1.42
C ALA A 16 9.15 5.12 -0.16
N ALA A 17 10.08 6.08 -0.25
CA ALA A 17 10.88 6.52 0.89
C ALA A 17 10.02 7.18 1.97
N LEU A 18 9.09 8.05 1.57
CA LEU A 18 8.18 8.73 2.50
C LEU A 18 7.25 7.73 3.19
N LEU A 19 6.71 6.78 2.45
CA LEU A 19 5.86 5.73 3.00
C LEU A 19 6.64 4.84 3.96
N GLY A 20 7.86 4.45 3.59
CA GLY A 20 8.71 3.64 4.45
C GLY A 20 8.99 4.31 5.78
N ALA A 21 9.32 5.60 5.76
CA ALA A 21 9.54 6.37 6.98
C ALA A 21 8.30 6.46 7.85
N ALA A 22 7.13 6.71 7.24
CA ALA A 22 5.86 6.78 7.96
C ALA A 22 5.49 5.44 8.59
N ILE A 23 5.72 4.34 7.87
CA ILE A 23 5.46 2.99 8.36
C ILE A 23 6.32 2.69 9.58
N GLU A 24 7.60 3.02 9.54
CA GLU A 24 8.51 2.81 10.67
C GLU A 24 8.09 3.65 11.88
N LEU A 25 7.68 4.90 11.65
CA LEU A 25 7.22 5.77 12.73
C LEU A 25 5.89 5.30 13.33
N ALA A 26 5.09 4.58 12.57
CA ALA A 26 3.87 3.95 13.08
C ALA A 26 4.15 2.68 13.88
N GLY A 27 5.40 2.23 13.94
CA GLY A 27 5.81 1.05 14.70
C GLY A 27 5.80 -0.24 13.90
N HIS A 28 5.80 -0.15 12.58
CA HIS A 28 5.77 -1.31 11.68
C HIS A 28 7.00 -1.35 10.78
N ALA A 29 7.13 -2.41 9.99
CA ALA A 29 8.24 -2.59 9.07
C ALA A 29 7.77 -2.52 7.63
N PRO A 30 8.35 -1.64 6.79
CA PRO A 30 8.03 -1.65 5.38
C PRO A 30 8.73 -2.82 4.68
N SER A 31 8.03 -3.45 3.75
CA SER A 31 8.57 -4.47 2.87
C SER A 31 8.31 -4.08 1.44
N PHE A 32 9.26 -4.32 0.58
CA PHE A 32 9.17 -3.95 -0.83
C PHE A 32 9.32 -5.18 -1.71
N VAL A 33 8.86 -5.08 -2.95
CA VAL A 33 8.99 -6.14 -3.95
C VAL A 33 10.46 -6.30 -4.32
N GLN A 34 10.94 -7.52 -4.35
CA GLN A 34 12.30 -7.85 -4.81
C GLN A 34 12.33 -7.87 -6.34
N SER A 35 13.54 -7.69 -6.92
CA SER A 35 13.69 -7.44 -8.36
C SER A 35 13.12 -8.53 -9.27
N ASP A 36 13.08 -9.77 -8.81
CA ASP A 36 12.57 -10.91 -9.60
C ASP A 36 11.24 -11.43 -9.08
N GLU A 37 10.61 -10.70 -8.17
CA GLU A 37 9.30 -11.08 -7.62
C GLU A 37 8.15 -10.48 -8.42
N THR A 38 7.10 -11.26 -8.62
CA THR A 38 5.80 -10.71 -9.01
C THR A 38 5.11 -10.12 -7.78
N ALA A 39 4.08 -9.30 -8.00
CA ALA A 39 3.28 -8.76 -6.90
C ALA A 39 2.68 -9.89 -6.05
N ARG A 40 2.19 -10.93 -6.70
CA ARG A 40 1.61 -12.09 -6.00
C ARG A 40 2.65 -12.83 -5.15
N ASP A 41 3.87 -13.02 -5.68
CA ASP A 41 4.95 -13.66 -4.93
C ASP A 41 5.30 -12.86 -3.68
N ALA A 42 5.38 -11.54 -3.80
CA ALA A 42 5.63 -10.66 -2.66
C ALA A 42 4.53 -10.78 -1.61
N LEU A 43 3.27 -10.81 -2.03
CA LEU A 43 2.13 -10.97 -1.15
C LEU A 43 2.22 -12.29 -0.35
N LEU A 44 2.57 -13.37 -1.02
CA LEU A 44 2.70 -14.69 -0.39
C LEU A 44 3.91 -14.77 0.54
N ARG A 45 5.00 -14.11 0.19
CA ARG A 45 6.23 -14.09 0.99
C ARG A 45 6.04 -13.28 2.27
N VAL A 46 5.47 -12.10 2.16
CA VAL A 46 5.37 -11.14 3.26
C VAL A 46 4.17 -11.44 4.16
N ARG A 47 3.06 -11.86 3.58
CA ARG A 47 1.77 -12.05 4.28
C ARG A 47 1.43 -10.79 5.10
N PRO A 48 1.30 -9.64 4.44
CA PRO A 48 1.19 -8.37 5.14
C PRO A 48 -0.18 -8.18 5.79
N ARG A 49 -0.20 -7.41 6.86
CA ARG A 49 -1.44 -6.91 7.46
C ARG A 49 -2.08 -5.84 6.57
N LEU A 50 -1.22 -5.03 5.94
CA LEU A 50 -1.62 -3.93 5.10
C LEU A 50 -0.75 -3.92 3.84
N VAL A 51 -1.38 -3.68 2.70
CA VAL A 51 -0.69 -3.46 1.42
C VAL A 51 -0.96 -2.02 0.99
N VAL A 52 0.10 -1.28 0.70
CA VAL A 52 0.01 0.11 0.23
C VAL A 52 0.37 0.12 -1.26
N ILE A 53 -0.54 0.56 -2.11
CA ILE A 53 -0.42 0.41 -3.56
C ILE A 53 -0.51 1.76 -4.27
N ASP A 54 0.49 2.04 -5.09
CA ASP A 54 0.48 3.16 -6.03
C ASP A 54 -0.62 2.93 -7.09
N CYS A 55 -1.48 3.92 -7.29
CA CYS A 55 -2.54 3.83 -8.29
C CYS A 55 -2.02 3.59 -9.71
N ASP A 56 -0.78 3.97 -10.00
CA ASP A 56 -0.15 3.73 -11.30
C ASP A 56 0.59 2.39 -11.41
N HIS A 57 0.62 1.60 -10.34
CA HIS A 57 1.31 0.32 -10.37
C HIS A 57 0.51 -0.69 -11.21
N VAL A 58 1.06 -1.07 -12.35
CA VAL A 58 0.33 -1.85 -13.35
C VAL A 58 -0.03 -3.27 -12.90
N GLU A 59 0.74 -3.84 -12.01
CA GLU A 59 0.52 -5.21 -11.54
C GLU A 59 -0.36 -5.23 -10.29
N ALA A 60 -0.09 -4.36 -9.32
CA ALA A 60 -0.75 -4.41 -8.02
C ALA A 60 -2.07 -3.65 -7.96
N CYS A 61 -2.20 -2.54 -8.73
CA CYS A 61 -3.45 -1.77 -8.73
C CYS A 61 -4.46 -2.38 -9.71
N THR A 62 -4.87 -3.61 -9.46
CA THR A 62 -5.80 -4.37 -10.29
C THR A 62 -6.70 -5.23 -9.42
N ASP A 63 -7.87 -5.57 -9.94
CA ASP A 63 -8.77 -6.54 -9.29
C ASP A 63 -8.06 -7.88 -9.07
N ALA A 64 -7.27 -8.32 -10.04
CA ALA A 64 -6.60 -9.60 -9.99
C ALA A 64 -5.62 -9.73 -8.82
N PHE A 65 -5.05 -8.62 -8.38
CA PHE A 65 -4.15 -8.60 -7.21
C PHE A 65 -4.91 -8.27 -5.92
N ILE A 66 -5.72 -7.20 -5.96
CA ILE A 66 -6.37 -6.66 -4.74
C ILE A 66 -7.41 -7.65 -4.19
N GLY A 67 -8.17 -8.30 -5.06
CA GLY A 67 -9.17 -9.28 -4.63
C GLY A 67 -8.57 -10.38 -3.76
N PRO A 68 -7.57 -11.12 -4.24
CA PRO A 68 -6.88 -12.13 -3.41
C PRO A 68 -6.24 -11.55 -2.14
N ALA A 69 -5.67 -10.34 -2.20
CA ALA A 69 -5.08 -9.72 -1.01
C ALA A 69 -6.14 -9.51 0.08
N LEU A 70 -7.30 -8.99 -0.28
CA LEU A 70 -8.42 -8.80 0.65
C LEU A 70 -8.93 -10.14 1.19
N MET A 71 -9.01 -11.16 0.34
CA MET A 71 -9.48 -12.48 0.74
C MET A 71 -8.55 -13.18 1.72
N THR A 72 -7.25 -12.88 1.67
CA THR A 72 -6.28 -13.44 2.62
C THR A 72 -6.19 -12.65 3.92
N GLY A 73 -7.01 -11.63 4.09
CA GLY A 73 -7.09 -10.87 5.32
C GLY A 73 -6.24 -9.61 5.36
N SER A 74 -5.55 -9.27 4.28
CA SER A 74 -4.83 -8.00 4.18
C SER A 74 -5.80 -6.85 3.97
N ARG A 75 -5.51 -5.71 4.55
CA ARG A 75 -6.16 -4.46 4.19
C ARG A 75 -5.37 -3.81 3.06
N VAL A 76 -6.01 -2.93 2.30
CA VAL A 76 -5.39 -2.27 1.14
C VAL A 76 -5.60 -0.77 1.25
N LEU A 77 -4.53 -0.02 1.07
CA LEU A 77 -4.54 1.44 0.98
C LEU A 77 -3.97 1.82 -0.38
N LEU A 78 -4.72 2.60 -1.15
CA LEU A 78 -4.23 3.16 -2.41
C LEU A 78 -3.67 4.55 -2.18
N PHE A 79 -2.62 4.92 -2.92
CA PHE A 79 -2.12 6.28 -2.88
C PHE A 79 -1.92 6.85 -4.27
N ARG A 80 -2.11 8.17 -4.38
CA ARG A 80 -1.91 8.94 -5.60
C ARG A 80 -0.86 10.01 -5.34
N SER A 81 -0.04 10.27 -6.35
CA SER A 81 0.89 11.40 -6.34
C SER A 81 0.46 12.40 -7.41
N ARG A 82 1.15 13.54 -7.48
CA ARG A 82 0.89 14.53 -8.54
C ARG A 82 1.13 13.97 -9.94
N ARG A 83 1.92 12.89 -10.05
CA ARG A 83 2.25 12.25 -11.31
C ARG A 83 1.32 11.11 -11.66
N THR A 84 0.38 10.76 -10.78
CA THR A 84 -0.55 9.66 -11.02
C THR A 84 -1.45 9.98 -12.20
N GLN A 85 -1.44 9.12 -13.20
CA GLN A 85 -2.22 9.28 -14.42
C GLN A 85 -3.45 8.38 -14.46
N ARG A 86 -3.38 7.21 -13.84
CA ARG A 86 -4.51 6.28 -13.82
C ARG A 86 -5.55 6.72 -12.80
N ASP A 87 -6.81 6.66 -13.21
CA ASP A 87 -7.93 6.90 -12.31
C ASP A 87 -8.33 5.58 -11.67
N ALA A 88 -8.02 5.44 -10.39
CA ALA A 88 -8.40 4.26 -9.62
C ALA A 88 -9.67 4.51 -8.77
N GLY A 89 -10.38 5.60 -9.01
CA GLY A 89 -11.54 5.98 -8.21
C GLY A 89 -12.66 4.94 -8.27
N GLU A 90 -12.93 4.39 -9.45
CA GLU A 90 -13.94 3.34 -9.59
C GLU A 90 -13.55 2.07 -8.85
N LEU A 91 -12.30 1.64 -9.00
CA LEU A 91 -11.78 0.47 -8.30
C LEU A 91 -11.86 0.66 -6.79
N ALA A 92 -11.40 1.79 -6.29
CA ALA A 92 -11.43 2.10 -4.86
C ALA A 92 -12.86 2.14 -4.32
N SER A 93 -13.76 2.77 -5.05
CA SER A 93 -15.17 2.88 -4.66
C SER A 93 -15.83 1.51 -4.62
N ARG A 94 -15.63 0.72 -5.65
CA ARG A 94 -16.25 -0.61 -5.77
C ARG A 94 -15.77 -1.58 -4.70
N LEU A 95 -14.49 -1.51 -4.34
CA LEU A 95 -13.88 -2.40 -3.34
C LEU A 95 -13.83 -1.79 -1.93
N GLY A 96 -14.34 -0.57 -1.75
CA GLY A 96 -14.36 0.08 -0.45
C GLY A 96 -12.98 0.43 0.09
N LEU A 97 -12.04 0.82 -0.78
CA LEU A 97 -10.66 1.08 -0.39
C LEU A 97 -10.41 2.55 -0.10
N PRO A 98 -9.66 2.85 0.97
CA PRO A 98 -9.21 4.23 1.19
C PRO A 98 -8.15 4.64 0.18
N VAL A 99 -8.15 5.92 -0.20
CA VAL A 99 -7.16 6.51 -1.10
C VAL A 99 -6.55 7.73 -0.41
N VAL A 100 -5.23 7.80 -0.39
CA VAL A 100 -4.52 8.97 0.16
C VAL A 100 -3.77 9.68 -0.96
N ASP A 101 -3.80 11.01 -0.94
CA ASP A 101 -3.04 11.84 -1.88
C ASP A 101 -1.68 12.18 -1.27
N MET A 102 -0.62 11.90 -2.02
CA MET A 102 0.75 12.20 -1.61
C MET A 102 1.29 13.42 -2.36
N PRO A 103 2.06 14.29 -1.75
CA PRO A 103 2.48 14.23 -0.35
C PRO A 103 1.36 14.67 0.60
N THR A 104 1.37 14.11 1.79
CA THR A 104 0.43 14.48 2.85
C THR A 104 1.22 14.77 4.14
N LYS A 105 0.53 15.35 5.12
CA LYS A 105 1.15 15.59 6.43
C LYS A 105 1.55 14.27 7.06
N HIS A 106 2.72 14.26 7.66
CA HIS A 106 3.28 13.06 8.28
C HIS A 106 2.34 12.47 9.34
N GLU A 107 1.78 13.33 10.18
CA GLU A 107 0.84 12.90 11.23
C GLU A 107 -0.42 12.26 10.66
N THR A 108 -0.93 12.80 9.56
CA THR A 108 -2.11 12.26 8.88
C THR A 108 -1.84 10.85 8.35
N LEU A 109 -0.70 10.67 7.72
CA LEU A 109 -0.32 9.38 7.16
C LEU A 109 -0.07 8.35 8.27
N THR A 110 0.65 8.72 9.30
CA THR A 110 0.94 7.84 10.44
C THR A 110 -0.34 7.40 11.14
N LYS A 111 -1.28 8.31 11.34
CA LYS A 111 -2.58 8.00 11.94
C LYS A 111 -3.36 7.00 11.08
N LEU A 112 -3.40 7.24 9.77
CA LEU A 112 -4.09 6.35 8.85
C LEU A 112 -3.48 4.94 8.85
N LEU A 113 -2.15 4.84 8.85
CA LEU A 113 -1.46 3.56 8.91
C LEU A 113 -1.79 2.80 10.20
N ARG A 114 -1.86 3.49 11.33
CA ARG A 114 -2.24 2.88 12.59
C ARG A 114 -3.68 2.37 12.58
N GLU A 115 -4.60 3.16 12.04
CA GLU A 115 -6.00 2.76 11.93
C GLU A 115 -6.17 1.52 11.06
N LEU A 116 -5.40 1.41 9.98
CA LEU A 116 -5.50 0.29 9.05
C LEU A 116 -4.77 -0.97 9.52
N THR A 117 -3.92 -0.86 10.53
CA THR A 117 -3.19 -2.01 11.07
C THR A 117 -3.72 -2.50 12.42
N ASP A 118 -4.70 -1.82 12.96
CA ASP A 118 -5.36 -2.23 14.22
C ASP A 118 -6.29 -3.43 14.02
#